data_0c3f1e2459fb950bf95e754d2b938fdc
#
_entry.id   0c3f1e2459fb950bf95e754d2b938fdc
#
_cell.length_a   1.000
_cell.length_b   1.000
_cell.length_c   1.000
_cell.angle_alpha   90.00
_cell.angle_beta   90.00
_cell.angle_gamma   90.00
#
_symmetry.space_group_name_H-M   'P 1'
#
loop_
_entity.id
_entity.type
_entity.pdbx_description
1 polymer ?
#
loop_
_entity_poly.entity_id
_entity_poly.type
_entity_poly.pdbx_seq_one_letter_code
_entity_poly.pdbx_strand_id
1 'polypeptide(L)'
;MGGNLYMEILKVEGVSKQIKNHRILDNISFSIFENEIVGLIGPNGAGKSTIMKCITGLYHMSEGKITICEYDLKSDSSNALKNIGVSIEYPSLYPELSGHEHFKIMANWKHLDSKRIEEMEQFSDLKDGLYRATEHYSMGMKQRLVLALAMMSKPKLLIIDEPTNGLDPQAIFDLRNKLLTIRNEGTSILLSSHQLSELDKLADRALFIKSGKLIKEKNMDELRQNHSIYRLEVSNPKNVLLLLKNSFIKEHILYMQCDSKEEFSKSLQILIQNDVLVYSLAEVHQDLETYYKELYKG
;
A
#
# COMPACT_ATOMS: atom_id res chain seq x y z
N MET A 1 7.34 9.59 -27.11
CA MET A 1 7.41 8.18 -26.67
C MET A 1 8.74 8.01 -25.94
N GLY A 2 8.77 8.23 -24.66
CA GLY A 2 9.90 8.01 -23.78
C GLY A 2 9.45 7.06 -22.67
N GLY A 3 9.49 5.75 -22.96
CA GLY A 3 9.26 4.76 -21.93
C GLY A 3 10.41 4.82 -20.96
N ASN A 4 10.17 5.34 -19.76
CA ASN A 4 11.04 5.04 -18.62
C ASN A 4 10.98 3.53 -18.45
N LEU A 5 12.04 2.84 -18.83
CA LEU A 5 12.25 1.42 -18.58
C LEU A 5 12.54 1.26 -17.08
N TYR A 6 11.50 1.31 -16.25
CA TYR A 6 11.63 0.90 -14.84
C TYR A 6 11.92 -0.60 -14.79
N MET A 7 12.89 -1.00 -14.01
CA MET A 7 13.23 -2.40 -13.82
C MET A 7 12.07 -3.13 -13.10
N GLU A 8 11.62 -4.26 -13.63
CA GLU A 8 10.59 -5.09 -13.02
C GLU A 8 11.22 -5.89 -11.87
N ILE A 9 10.78 -5.61 -10.63
CA ILE A 9 11.30 -6.25 -9.41
C ILE A 9 10.51 -7.52 -9.08
N LEU A 10 9.20 -7.49 -9.31
CA LEU A 10 8.31 -8.64 -9.12
C LEU A 10 7.42 -8.80 -10.33
N LYS A 11 7.32 -10.02 -10.84
CA LYS A 11 6.33 -10.42 -11.85
C LYS A 11 5.53 -11.62 -11.37
N VAL A 12 4.24 -11.49 -11.34
CA VAL A 12 3.24 -12.52 -11.00
C VAL A 12 2.44 -12.80 -12.25
N GLU A 13 2.45 -14.04 -12.75
CA GLU A 13 1.85 -14.42 -14.02
C GLU A 13 0.91 -15.61 -13.84
N GLY A 14 -0.40 -15.40 -13.94
CA GLY A 14 -1.42 -16.43 -13.91
C GLY A 14 -1.46 -17.25 -12.64
N VAL A 15 -1.08 -16.68 -11.50
CA VAL A 15 -0.94 -17.42 -10.24
C VAL A 15 -2.30 -17.84 -9.70
N SER A 16 -2.45 -19.15 -9.51
CA SER A 16 -3.61 -19.76 -8.87
C SER A 16 -3.16 -20.58 -7.66
N LYS A 17 -4.01 -20.60 -6.63
CA LYS A 17 -3.78 -21.40 -5.42
C LYS A 17 -5.04 -22.10 -4.99
N GLN A 18 -4.94 -23.42 -4.89
CA GLN A 18 -5.97 -24.28 -4.33
C GLN A 18 -5.52 -24.78 -2.96
N ILE A 19 -6.40 -24.73 -1.96
CA ILE A 19 -6.21 -25.32 -0.64
C ILE A 19 -7.37 -26.29 -0.43
N LYS A 20 -7.06 -27.58 -0.31
CA LYS A 20 -8.06 -28.66 -0.35
C LYS A 20 -8.92 -28.51 -1.63
N ASN A 21 -10.25 -28.37 -1.47
CA ASN A 21 -11.19 -28.21 -2.59
C ASN A 21 -11.58 -26.73 -2.87
N HIS A 22 -10.93 -25.77 -2.22
CA HIS A 22 -11.25 -24.36 -2.39
C HIS A 22 -10.15 -23.64 -3.19
N ARG A 23 -10.53 -22.98 -4.28
CA ARG A 23 -9.67 -22.10 -5.05
C ARG A 23 -9.62 -20.75 -4.35
N ILE A 24 -8.45 -20.44 -3.75
CA ILE A 24 -8.23 -19.21 -2.95
C ILE A 24 -7.73 -18.09 -3.86
N LEU A 25 -6.87 -18.43 -4.84
CA LEU A 25 -6.40 -17.51 -5.87
C LEU A 25 -6.74 -18.07 -7.23
N ASP A 26 -7.19 -17.21 -8.15
CA ASP A 26 -7.64 -17.57 -9.48
C ASP A 26 -7.04 -16.63 -10.53
N ASN A 27 -5.97 -17.10 -11.20
CA ASN A 27 -5.32 -16.44 -12.32
C ASN A 27 -4.90 -14.98 -12.03
N ILE A 28 -4.18 -14.75 -10.92
CA ILE A 28 -3.68 -13.43 -10.54
C ILE A 28 -2.43 -13.10 -11.35
N SER A 29 -2.42 -11.91 -11.98
CA SER A 29 -1.26 -11.38 -12.70
C SER A 29 -1.08 -9.90 -12.40
N PHE A 30 0.13 -9.50 -12.03
CA PHE A 30 0.56 -8.11 -11.85
C PHE A 30 2.09 -8.04 -11.77
N SER A 31 2.64 -6.84 -11.90
CA SER A 31 4.06 -6.57 -11.72
C SER A 31 4.29 -5.47 -10.71
N ILE A 32 5.48 -5.42 -10.11
CA ILE A 32 5.98 -4.31 -9.29
C ILE A 32 7.31 -3.86 -9.87
N PHE A 33 7.44 -2.54 -10.04
CA PHE A 33 8.63 -1.93 -10.59
C PHE A 33 9.53 -1.35 -9.49
N GLU A 34 10.76 -0.99 -9.85
CA GLU A 34 11.69 -0.39 -8.91
C GLU A 34 11.15 0.92 -8.32
N ASN A 35 11.45 1.14 -7.03
CA ASN A 35 11.06 2.34 -6.28
C ASN A 35 9.55 2.59 -6.23
N GLU A 36 8.74 1.53 -6.27
CA GLU A 36 7.29 1.60 -6.27
C GLU A 36 6.71 1.06 -4.96
N ILE A 37 5.72 1.75 -4.40
CA ILE A 37 4.89 1.26 -3.30
C ILE A 37 3.54 0.83 -3.88
N VAL A 38 3.26 -0.46 -3.80
CA VAL A 38 2.01 -1.06 -4.29
C VAL A 38 1.15 -1.51 -3.11
N GLY A 39 -0.06 -0.95 -3.04
CA GLY A 39 -1.07 -1.33 -2.05
C GLY A 39 -1.95 -2.48 -2.54
N LEU A 40 -2.05 -3.56 -1.77
CA LEU A 40 -2.91 -4.70 -2.05
C LEU A 40 -4.20 -4.59 -1.24
N ILE A 41 -5.32 -4.35 -1.90
CA ILE A 41 -6.60 -3.96 -1.30
C ILE A 41 -7.67 -5.03 -1.55
N GLY A 42 -8.46 -5.31 -0.54
CA GLY A 42 -9.59 -6.22 -0.65
C GLY A 42 -10.17 -6.59 0.72
N PRO A 43 -11.39 -7.12 0.76
CA PRO A 43 -12.00 -7.56 2.00
C PRO A 43 -11.23 -8.71 2.65
N ASN A 44 -11.58 -9.03 3.90
CA ASN A 44 -11.04 -10.21 4.57
C ASN A 44 -11.40 -11.46 3.78
N GLY A 45 -10.43 -12.37 3.62
CA GLY A 45 -10.60 -13.58 2.82
C GLY A 45 -10.50 -13.39 1.30
N ALA A 46 -10.21 -12.17 0.80
CA ALA A 46 -10.07 -11.92 -0.64
C ALA A 46 -8.85 -12.61 -1.29
N GLY A 47 -7.88 -13.07 -0.49
CA GLY A 47 -6.66 -13.74 -0.98
C GLY A 47 -5.37 -12.93 -0.81
N LYS A 48 -5.40 -11.75 -0.17
CA LYS A 48 -4.22 -10.86 0.01
C LYS A 48 -3.03 -11.58 0.65
N SER A 49 -3.18 -12.08 1.87
CA SER A 49 -2.10 -12.80 2.57
C SER A 49 -1.70 -14.08 1.84
N THR A 50 -2.63 -14.72 1.11
CA THR A 50 -2.32 -15.93 0.35
C THR A 50 -1.41 -15.64 -0.83
N ILE A 51 -1.66 -14.57 -1.62
CA ILE A 51 -0.75 -14.20 -2.72
C ILE A 51 0.61 -13.75 -2.19
N MET A 52 0.67 -13.00 -1.08
CA MET A 52 1.92 -12.64 -0.44
C MET A 52 2.70 -13.88 0.03
N LYS A 53 2.02 -14.89 0.63
CA LYS A 53 2.64 -16.16 1.01
C LYS A 53 3.14 -16.98 -0.20
N CYS A 54 2.48 -16.87 -1.36
CA CYS A 54 2.98 -17.47 -2.58
C CYS A 54 4.27 -16.77 -3.07
N ILE A 55 4.29 -15.42 -3.05
CA ILE A 55 5.46 -14.63 -3.49
C ILE A 55 6.66 -14.89 -2.58
N THR A 56 6.44 -15.08 -1.28
CA THR A 56 7.52 -15.39 -0.30
C THR A 56 7.93 -16.85 -0.25
N GLY A 57 7.33 -17.70 -1.07
CA GLY A 57 7.62 -19.15 -1.09
C GLY A 57 7.05 -19.93 0.09
N LEU A 58 6.35 -19.29 1.02
CA LEU A 58 5.67 -19.95 2.15
C LEU A 58 4.53 -20.87 1.68
N TYR A 59 3.89 -20.53 0.58
CA TYR A 59 2.90 -21.37 -0.08
C TYR A 59 3.32 -21.67 -1.52
N HIS A 60 3.32 -22.95 -1.90
CA HIS A 60 3.45 -23.32 -3.31
C HIS A 60 2.20 -22.92 -4.09
N MET A 61 2.35 -22.20 -5.19
CA MET A 61 1.26 -21.96 -6.14
C MET A 61 0.83 -23.27 -6.81
N SER A 62 -0.44 -23.38 -7.18
CA SER A 62 -0.95 -24.52 -7.94
C SER A 62 -0.68 -24.39 -9.44
N GLU A 63 -0.77 -23.16 -9.95
CA GLU A 63 -0.56 -22.79 -11.36
C GLU A 63 0.12 -21.42 -11.41
N GLY A 64 0.72 -21.09 -12.55
CA GLY A 64 1.32 -19.78 -12.82
C GLY A 64 2.81 -19.74 -12.55
N LYS A 65 3.34 -18.52 -12.54
CA LYS A 65 4.77 -18.24 -12.38
C LYS A 65 4.97 -16.97 -11.54
N ILE A 66 6.03 -16.96 -10.72
CA ILE A 66 6.49 -15.78 -9.99
C ILE A 66 7.97 -15.61 -10.26
N THR A 67 8.35 -14.40 -10.68
CA THR A 67 9.74 -14.01 -10.93
C THR A 67 10.08 -12.81 -10.04
N ILE A 68 11.22 -12.86 -9.35
CA ILE A 68 11.71 -11.79 -8.47
C ILE A 68 13.12 -11.43 -8.90
N CYS A 69 13.35 -10.17 -9.31
CA CYS A 69 14.64 -9.70 -9.83
C CYS A 69 15.21 -10.65 -10.88
N GLU A 70 14.40 -11.05 -11.87
CA GLU A 70 14.71 -11.97 -12.97
C GLU A 70 14.85 -13.45 -12.56
N TYR A 71 14.86 -13.79 -11.26
CA TYR A 71 14.94 -15.17 -10.78
C TYR A 71 13.55 -15.80 -10.65
N ASP A 72 13.35 -16.95 -11.28
CA ASP A 72 12.11 -17.73 -11.15
C ASP A 72 12.04 -18.39 -9.76
N LEU A 73 10.96 -18.11 -9.02
CA LEU A 73 10.79 -18.56 -7.65
C LEU A 73 10.76 -20.09 -7.53
N LYS A 74 10.32 -20.82 -8.55
CA LYS A 74 10.22 -22.28 -8.54
C LYS A 74 11.55 -22.97 -8.83
N SER A 75 12.30 -22.48 -9.83
CA SER A 75 13.55 -23.10 -10.28
C SER A 75 14.79 -22.54 -9.57
N ASP A 76 14.76 -21.29 -9.12
CA ASP A 76 15.87 -20.62 -8.43
C ASP A 76 15.38 -19.81 -7.21
N SER A 77 14.73 -20.50 -6.29
CA SER A 77 14.17 -19.89 -5.08
C SER A 77 15.21 -19.18 -4.21
N SER A 78 16.42 -19.74 -4.14
CA SER A 78 17.49 -19.16 -3.31
C SER A 78 17.88 -17.75 -3.77
N ASN A 79 18.07 -17.53 -5.08
CA ASN A 79 18.42 -16.23 -5.61
C ASN A 79 17.21 -15.29 -5.62
N ALA A 80 16.00 -15.78 -5.90
CA ALA A 80 14.77 -15.01 -5.80
C ALA A 80 14.57 -14.46 -4.37
N LEU A 81 14.61 -15.33 -3.36
CA LEU A 81 14.31 -14.98 -1.97
C LEU A 81 15.40 -14.15 -1.27
N LYS A 82 16.62 -14.11 -1.78
CA LYS A 82 17.66 -13.19 -1.28
C LYS A 82 17.29 -11.72 -1.50
N ASN A 83 16.45 -11.44 -2.49
CA ASN A 83 16.06 -10.09 -2.86
C ASN A 83 14.83 -9.57 -2.11
N ILE A 84 14.24 -10.37 -1.21
CA ILE A 84 13.04 -9.94 -0.48
C ILE A 84 13.28 -9.79 1.01
N GLY A 85 12.64 -8.77 1.59
CA GLY A 85 12.39 -8.61 3.01
C GLY A 85 10.91 -8.90 3.30
N VAL A 86 10.60 -9.58 4.39
CA VAL A 86 9.24 -10.06 4.65
C VAL A 86 8.81 -9.76 6.07
N SER A 87 7.60 -9.20 6.20
CA SER A 87 6.84 -9.08 7.44
C SER A 87 5.39 -9.45 7.17
N ILE A 88 5.05 -10.74 7.33
CA ILE A 88 3.71 -11.29 7.10
C ILE A 88 3.17 -11.83 8.42
N GLU A 89 1.89 -11.51 8.71
CA GLU A 89 1.22 -11.85 9.95
C GLU A 89 1.80 -11.12 11.18
N TYR A 90 1.48 -11.59 12.38
CA TYR A 90 1.99 -10.99 13.62
C TYR A 90 3.51 -11.14 13.73
N PRO A 91 4.19 -10.15 14.32
CA PRO A 91 5.63 -10.23 14.57
C PRO A 91 6.00 -11.48 15.36
N SER A 92 6.57 -12.48 14.68
CA SER A 92 7.05 -13.72 15.31
C SER A 92 8.44 -13.49 15.91
N LEU A 93 8.47 -12.76 17.03
CA LEU A 93 9.68 -12.49 17.80
C LEU A 93 9.79 -13.53 18.93
N TYR A 94 11.01 -13.86 19.34
CA TYR A 94 11.27 -14.66 20.52
C TYR A 94 11.05 -13.78 21.76
N PRO A 95 10.04 -14.05 22.60
CA PRO A 95 9.62 -13.12 23.68
C PRO A 95 10.75 -12.81 24.65
N GLU A 96 11.59 -13.79 24.94
CA GLU A 96 12.67 -13.73 25.93
C GLU A 96 13.91 -12.97 25.43
N LEU A 97 14.03 -12.81 24.10
CA LEU A 97 15.18 -12.18 23.47
C LEU A 97 14.96 -10.67 23.31
N SER A 98 16.04 -9.91 23.47
CA SER A 98 16.08 -8.48 23.14
C SER A 98 16.11 -8.22 21.63
N GLY A 99 15.83 -6.99 21.23
CA GLY A 99 15.97 -6.58 19.82
C GLY A 99 17.39 -6.75 19.30
N HIS A 100 18.39 -6.44 20.12
CA HIS A 100 19.81 -6.64 19.80
C HIS A 100 20.14 -8.12 19.51
N GLU A 101 19.62 -9.03 20.32
CA GLU A 101 19.82 -10.47 20.11
C GLU A 101 19.14 -10.96 18.82
N HIS A 102 17.97 -10.43 18.48
CA HIS A 102 17.32 -10.73 17.19
C HIS A 102 18.19 -10.28 16.01
N PHE A 103 18.80 -9.09 16.08
CA PHE A 103 19.72 -8.63 15.03
C PHE A 103 20.95 -9.54 14.93
N LYS A 104 21.54 -9.98 16.05
CA LYS A 104 22.67 -10.91 16.06
C LYS A 104 22.32 -12.27 15.42
N ILE A 105 21.15 -12.83 15.79
CA ILE A 105 20.68 -14.10 15.21
C ILE A 105 20.52 -13.96 13.69
N MET A 106 19.86 -12.88 13.25
CA MET A 106 19.63 -12.64 11.82
C MET A 106 20.95 -12.39 11.07
N ALA A 107 21.88 -11.63 11.66
CA ALA A 107 23.19 -11.37 11.06
C ALA A 107 24.02 -12.66 10.92
N ASN A 108 24.04 -13.51 11.94
CA ASN A 108 24.72 -14.82 11.88
C ASN A 108 24.11 -15.70 10.78
N TRP A 109 22.81 -15.77 10.71
CA TRP A 109 22.13 -16.59 9.70
C TRP A 109 22.34 -16.09 8.27
N LYS A 110 22.41 -14.77 8.08
CA LYS A 110 22.62 -14.11 6.78
C LYS A 110 24.09 -13.84 6.46
N HIS A 111 25.02 -14.21 7.34
CA HIS A 111 26.46 -13.93 7.24
C HIS A 111 26.78 -12.43 7.06
N LEU A 112 26.10 -11.59 7.84
CA LEU A 112 26.28 -10.14 7.84
C LEU A 112 27.28 -9.73 8.92
N ASP A 113 27.96 -8.60 8.70
CA ASP A 113 28.92 -8.04 9.63
C ASP A 113 28.26 -7.23 10.78
N SER A 114 29.08 -6.87 11.78
CA SER A 114 28.63 -6.07 12.92
C SER A 114 28.17 -4.67 12.52
N LYS A 115 28.79 -4.10 11.47
CA LYS A 115 28.40 -2.79 10.94
C LYS A 115 26.94 -2.79 10.48
N ARG A 116 26.50 -3.88 9.84
CA ARG A 116 25.11 -4.02 9.43
C ARG A 116 24.15 -4.13 10.61
N ILE A 117 24.57 -4.74 11.70
CA ILE A 117 23.80 -4.77 12.95
C ILE A 117 23.61 -3.32 13.45
N GLU A 118 24.70 -2.56 13.59
CA GLU A 118 24.65 -1.17 14.06
C GLU A 118 23.76 -0.28 13.19
N GLU A 119 23.86 -0.41 11.85
CA GLU A 119 22.99 0.30 10.91
C GLU A 119 21.51 0.01 11.17
N MET A 120 21.15 -1.26 11.40
CA MET A 120 19.76 -1.67 11.60
C MET A 120 19.23 -1.37 13.00
N GLU A 121 20.08 -1.36 14.00
CA GLU A 121 19.76 -0.87 15.35
C GLU A 121 19.38 0.62 15.30
N GLN A 122 20.19 1.44 14.64
CA GLN A 122 19.87 2.85 14.43
C GLN A 122 18.58 3.03 13.58
N PHE A 123 18.45 2.27 12.50
CA PHE A 123 17.25 2.26 11.68
C PHE A 123 15.99 1.90 12.48
N SER A 124 16.07 0.98 13.44
CA SER A 124 14.93 0.55 14.27
C SER A 124 14.36 1.65 15.15
N ASP A 125 15.18 2.63 15.54
CA ASP A 125 14.85 3.69 16.50
C ASP A 125 14.29 3.17 17.83
N LEU A 126 14.76 2.00 18.29
CA LEU A 126 14.34 1.39 19.56
C LEU A 126 15.06 1.97 20.77
N LYS A 127 16.23 2.63 20.57
CA LYS A 127 17.04 3.27 21.63
C LYS A 127 17.32 2.30 22.79
N ASP A 128 17.10 2.76 24.01
CA ASP A 128 17.30 1.92 25.23
C ASP A 128 16.38 0.69 25.27
N GLY A 129 15.26 0.71 24.54
CA GLY A 129 14.38 -0.44 24.38
C GLY A 129 15.04 -1.62 23.68
N LEU A 130 16.07 -1.36 22.86
CA LEU A 130 16.77 -2.37 22.06
C LEU A 130 17.29 -3.55 22.89
N TYR A 131 17.70 -3.30 24.14
CA TYR A 131 18.31 -4.28 25.03
C TYR A 131 17.31 -4.95 26.00
N ARG A 132 16.02 -4.62 25.91
CA ARG A 132 14.96 -5.27 26.70
C ARG A 132 14.39 -6.47 25.95
N ALA A 133 13.92 -7.47 26.68
CA ALA A 133 13.17 -8.59 26.11
C ALA A 133 11.93 -8.12 25.34
N THR A 134 11.66 -8.73 24.17
CA THR A 134 10.60 -8.28 23.28
C THR A 134 9.19 -8.54 23.80
N GLU A 135 9.02 -9.37 24.83
CA GLU A 135 7.74 -9.48 25.56
C GLU A 135 7.28 -8.17 26.16
N HIS A 136 8.24 -7.30 26.56
CA HIS A 136 7.96 -5.97 27.11
C HIS A 136 7.82 -4.87 26.06
N TYR A 137 7.85 -5.21 24.76
CA TYR A 137 7.70 -4.23 23.71
C TYR A 137 6.23 -3.88 23.46
N SER A 138 5.96 -2.59 23.25
CA SER A 138 4.69 -2.17 22.67
C SER A 138 4.56 -2.71 21.24
N MET A 139 3.34 -2.72 20.67
CA MET A 139 3.13 -3.15 19.29
C MET A 139 3.98 -2.33 18.31
N GLY A 140 4.09 -1.00 18.51
CA GLY A 140 4.93 -0.14 17.69
C GLY A 140 6.42 -0.47 17.78
N MET A 141 6.93 -0.85 18.97
CA MET A 141 8.31 -1.33 19.12
C MET A 141 8.52 -2.65 18.38
N LYS A 142 7.59 -3.60 18.49
CA LYS A 142 7.64 -4.87 17.76
C LYS A 142 7.65 -4.64 16.26
N GLN A 143 6.79 -3.77 15.77
CA GLN A 143 6.70 -3.44 14.33
C GLN A 143 8.00 -2.81 13.81
N ARG A 144 8.60 -1.88 14.58
CA ARG A 144 9.90 -1.28 14.24
C ARG A 144 11.02 -2.30 14.17
N LEU A 145 11.08 -3.22 15.13
CA LEU A 145 12.07 -4.31 15.13
C LEU A 145 11.90 -5.22 13.91
N VAL A 146 10.67 -5.69 13.65
CA VAL A 146 10.40 -6.61 12.52
C VAL A 146 10.71 -5.95 11.17
N LEU A 147 10.37 -4.68 11.01
CA LEU A 147 10.72 -3.92 9.81
C LEU A 147 12.24 -3.83 9.62
N ALA A 148 12.98 -3.53 10.70
CA ALA A 148 14.43 -3.46 10.65
C ALA A 148 15.06 -4.83 10.35
N LEU A 149 14.53 -5.92 10.93
CA LEU A 149 14.96 -7.29 10.61
C LEU A 149 14.69 -7.64 9.14
N ALA A 150 13.54 -7.26 8.59
CA ALA A 150 13.22 -7.47 7.17
C ALA A 150 14.19 -6.72 6.24
N MET A 151 14.70 -5.58 6.69
CA MET A 151 15.65 -4.75 5.94
C MET A 151 17.12 -5.18 6.08
N MET A 152 17.45 -6.15 6.95
CA MET A 152 18.83 -6.62 7.21
C MET A 152 19.61 -6.97 5.95
N SER A 153 18.97 -7.62 4.98
CA SER A 153 19.61 -8.10 3.73
C SER A 153 19.64 -7.07 2.60
N LYS A 154 19.25 -5.80 2.84
CA LYS A 154 19.08 -4.76 1.79
C LYS A 154 18.21 -5.28 0.63
N PRO A 155 16.97 -5.69 0.90
CA PRO A 155 16.12 -6.29 -0.12
C PRO A 155 15.78 -5.31 -1.23
N LYS A 156 15.50 -5.83 -2.44
CA LYS A 156 14.94 -5.07 -3.55
C LYS A 156 13.42 -4.93 -3.45
N LEU A 157 12.78 -5.88 -2.76
CA LEU A 157 11.33 -5.90 -2.52
C LEU A 157 11.05 -6.17 -1.04
N LEU A 158 10.28 -5.30 -0.42
CA LEU A 158 9.77 -5.47 0.94
C LEU A 158 8.29 -5.84 0.87
N ILE A 159 7.90 -6.95 1.50
CA ILE A 159 6.52 -7.46 1.55
C ILE A 159 6.00 -7.35 2.97
N ILE A 160 4.91 -6.59 3.16
CA ILE A 160 4.36 -6.33 4.49
C ILE A 160 2.85 -6.57 4.49
N ASP A 161 2.38 -7.44 5.37
CA ASP A 161 0.95 -7.72 5.54
C ASP A 161 0.40 -6.95 6.74
N GLU A 162 -0.55 -6.04 6.50
CA GLU A 162 -1.29 -5.26 7.51
C GLU A 162 -0.40 -4.55 8.56
N PRO A 163 0.60 -3.74 8.16
CA PRO A 163 1.63 -3.21 9.08
C PRO A 163 1.11 -2.21 10.11
N THR A 164 -0.07 -1.65 9.92
CA THR A 164 -0.68 -0.63 10.80
C THR A 164 -1.55 -1.22 11.91
N ASN A 165 -1.76 -2.54 11.92
CA ASN A 165 -2.63 -3.19 12.89
C ASN A 165 -2.12 -3.04 14.32
N GLY A 166 -2.98 -2.52 15.20
CA GLY A 166 -2.69 -2.35 16.62
C GLY A 166 -1.71 -1.22 16.95
N LEU A 167 -1.39 -0.36 15.98
CA LEU A 167 -0.56 0.82 16.19
C LEU A 167 -1.41 2.03 16.59
N ASP A 168 -0.86 2.87 17.45
CA ASP A 168 -1.41 4.21 17.71
C ASP A 168 -1.17 5.17 16.52
N PRO A 169 -1.86 6.31 16.45
CA PRO A 169 -1.73 7.25 15.34
C PRO A 169 -0.31 7.76 15.10
N GLN A 170 0.48 7.95 16.18
CA GLN A 170 1.87 8.42 16.06
C GLN A 170 2.75 7.32 15.43
N ALA A 171 2.59 6.08 15.87
CA ALA A 171 3.34 4.95 15.32
C ALA A 171 2.99 4.69 13.83
N ILE A 172 1.72 4.92 13.43
CA ILE A 172 1.31 4.85 12.02
C ILE A 172 2.01 5.93 11.20
N PHE A 173 2.05 7.18 11.70
CA PHE A 173 2.76 8.28 11.05
C PHE A 173 4.26 7.99 10.87
N ASP A 174 4.92 7.50 11.92
CA ASP A 174 6.33 7.15 11.91
C ASP A 174 6.63 6.00 10.94
N LEU A 175 5.77 4.97 10.92
CA LEU A 175 5.87 3.84 9.99
C LEU A 175 5.75 4.32 8.54
N ARG A 176 4.76 5.17 8.23
CA ARG A 176 4.58 5.72 6.90
C ARG A 176 5.83 6.45 6.40
N ASN A 177 6.38 7.35 7.22
CA ASN A 177 7.60 8.08 6.87
C ASN A 177 8.77 7.14 6.63
N LYS A 178 8.88 6.09 7.42
CA LYS A 178 9.93 5.07 7.29
C LYS A 178 9.77 4.27 5.99
N LEU A 179 8.56 3.90 5.60
CA LEU A 179 8.29 3.21 4.33
C LEU A 179 8.61 4.10 3.11
N LEU A 180 8.30 5.40 3.17
CA LEU A 180 8.69 6.36 2.14
C LEU A 180 10.21 6.49 2.02
N THR A 181 10.93 6.51 3.14
CA THR A 181 12.41 6.51 3.14
C THR A 181 12.96 5.25 2.50
N ILE A 182 12.47 4.07 2.88
CA ILE A 182 12.85 2.77 2.30
C ILE A 182 12.66 2.76 0.78
N ARG A 183 11.52 3.25 0.29
CA ARG A 183 11.27 3.38 -1.15
C ARG A 183 12.30 4.30 -1.82
N ASN A 184 12.55 5.47 -1.24
CA ASN A 184 13.48 6.46 -1.79
C ASN A 184 14.94 5.96 -1.80
N GLU A 185 15.28 5.01 -0.94
CA GLU A 185 16.57 4.33 -0.89
C GLU A 185 16.68 3.15 -1.87
N GLY A 186 15.65 2.89 -2.67
CA GLY A 186 15.70 1.92 -3.77
C GLY A 186 15.06 0.57 -3.48
N THR A 187 14.27 0.44 -2.41
CA THR A 187 13.50 -0.79 -2.12
C THR A 187 12.04 -0.59 -2.50
N SER A 188 11.53 -1.42 -3.41
CA SER A 188 10.10 -1.46 -3.75
C SER A 188 9.30 -2.13 -2.63
N ILE A 189 8.02 -1.77 -2.48
CA ILE A 189 7.20 -2.25 -1.37
C ILE A 189 5.87 -2.80 -1.88
N LEU A 190 5.53 -4.01 -1.46
CA LEU A 190 4.17 -4.56 -1.55
C LEU A 190 3.58 -4.61 -0.15
N LEU A 191 2.52 -3.85 0.08
CA LEU A 191 1.85 -3.90 1.37
C LEU A 191 0.35 -4.12 1.24
N SER A 192 -0.23 -4.89 2.17
CA SER A 192 -1.67 -4.93 2.36
C SER A 192 -2.09 -3.96 3.45
N SER A 193 -3.27 -3.40 3.35
CA SER A 193 -3.91 -2.68 4.46
C SER A 193 -5.42 -2.64 4.26
N HIS A 194 -6.15 -2.62 5.38
CA HIS A 194 -7.56 -2.28 5.42
C HIS A 194 -7.79 -0.79 5.76
N GLN A 195 -6.74 -0.06 6.15
CA GLN A 195 -6.78 1.40 6.40
C GLN A 195 -6.51 2.14 5.08
N LEU A 196 -7.55 2.35 4.30
CA LEU A 196 -7.46 2.93 2.95
C LEU A 196 -6.92 4.35 2.96
N SER A 197 -7.21 5.14 4.00
CA SER A 197 -6.69 6.51 4.17
C SER A 197 -5.17 6.58 4.34
N GLU A 198 -4.54 5.54 4.89
CA GLU A 198 -3.07 5.47 4.99
C GLU A 198 -2.46 5.00 3.67
N LEU A 199 -3.07 4.02 3.00
CA LEU A 199 -2.65 3.62 1.66
C LEU A 199 -2.74 4.76 0.66
N ASP A 200 -3.79 5.58 0.74
CA ASP A 200 -3.98 6.74 -0.13
C ASP A 200 -2.82 7.74 -0.05
N LYS A 201 -2.18 7.88 1.13
CA LYS A 201 -1.04 8.76 1.34
C LYS A 201 0.32 8.14 0.96
N LEU A 202 0.38 6.81 0.87
CA LEU A 202 1.62 6.07 0.80
C LEU A 202 1.83 5.40 -0.57
N ALA A 203 0.79 4.79 -1.14
CA ALA A 203 0.91 3.98 -2.34
C ALA A 203 1.02 4.83 -3.61
N ASP A 204 1.83 4.34 -4.55
CA ASP A 204 1.93 4.86 -5.92
C ASP A 204 0.87 4.18 -6.80
N ARG A 205 0.53 2.91 -6.49
CA ARG A 205 -0.46 2.11 -7.22
C ARG A 205 -1.22 1.18 -6.27
N ALA A 206 -2.49 0.92 -6.59
CA ALA A 206 -3.37 0.04 -5.83
C ALA A 206 -3.85 -1.14 -6.68
N LEU A 207 -3.76 -2.34 -6.11
CA LEU A 207 -4.25 -3.61 -6.67
C LEU A 207 -5.47 -4.06 -5.87
N PHE A 208 -6.62 -4.19 -6.54
CA PHE A 208 -7.88 -4.56 -5.89
C PHE A 208 -8.18 -6.04 -6.11
N ILE A 209 -8.28 -6.80 -5.00
CA ILE A 209 -8.56 -8.24 -5.04
C ILE A 209 -9.93 -8.53 -4.42
N LYS A 210 -10.75 -9.31 -5.14
CA LYS A 210 -12.05 -9.83 -4.68
C LYS A 210 -12.15 -11.32 -5.01
N SER A 211 -12.48 -12.15 -4.02
CA SER A 211 -12.67 -13.60 -4.20
C SER A 211 -11.55 -14.30 -4.97
N GLY A 212 -10.31 -13.98 -4.62
CA GLY A 212 -9.12 -14.59 -5.23
C GLY A 212 -8.74 -14.06 -6.62
N LYS A 213 -9.39 -13.03 -7.13
CA LYS A 213 -9.12 -12.43 -8.44
C LYS A 213 -8.66 -10.99 -8.30
N LEU A 214 -7.73 -10.59 -9.15
CA LEU A 214 -7.41 -9.18 -9.36
C LEU A 214 -8.53 -8.56 -10.21
N ILE A 215 -9.32 -7.67 -9.62
CA ILE A 215 -10.47 -7.07 -10.29
C ILE A 215 -10.15 -5.71 -10.91
N LYS A 216 -9.17 -5.01 -10.36
CA LYS A 216 -8.74 -3.70 -10.86
C LYS A 216 -7.33 -3.36 -10.39
N GLU A 217 -6.66 -2.57 -11.19
CA GLU A 217 -5.40 -1.89 -10.90
C GLU A 217 -5.59 -0.40 -11.14
N LYS A 218 -5.05 0.45 -10.26
CA LYS A 218 -5.21 1.89 -10.35
C LYS A 218 -3.93 2.61 -9.91
N ASN A 219 -3.46 3.53 -10.75
CA ASN A 219 -2.41 4.48 -10.37
C ASN A 219 -3.01 5.51 -9.41
N MET A 220 -2.32 5.80 -8.31
CA MET A 220 -2.84 6.68 -7.27
C MET A 220 -2.79 8.15 -7.70
N ASP A 221 -1.82 8.55 -8.52
CA ASP A 221 -1.77 9.90 -9.06
C ASP A 221 -2.94 10.17 -10.01
N GLU A 222 -3.29 9.18 -10.86
CA GLU A 222 -4.50 9.28 -11.68
C GLU A 222 -5.78 9.36 -10.85
N LEU A 223 -5.85 8.65 -9.72
CA LEU A 223 -7.00 8.71 -8.83
C LEU A 223 -7.14 10.10 -8.20
N ARG A 224 -6.02 10.70 -7.81
CA ARG A 224 -5.96 12.04 -7.20
C ARG A 224 -6.15 13.17 -8.23
N GLN A 225 -5.72 12.96 -9.48
CA GLN A 225 -5.78 13.97 -10.55
C GLN A 225 -7.07 13.94 -11.37
N ASN A 226 -7.84 12.84 -11.35
CA ASN A 226 -9.08 12.73 -12.10
C ASN A 226 -10.16 13.61 -11.48
N HIS A 227 -10.28 14.85 -12.01
CA HIS A 227 -11.32 15.84 -11.76
C HIS A 227 -11.38 16.32 -10.30
N SER A 228 -11.07 17.57 -10.08
CA SER A 228 -11.44 18.22 -8.82
C SER A 228 -12.96 18.24 -8.72
N ILE A 229 -13.49 17.49 -7.77
CA ILE A 229 -14.92 17.53 -7.44
C ILE A 229 -15.08 18.51 -6.27
N TYR A 230 -15.95 19.48 -6.45
CA TYR A 230 -16.26 20.45 -5.41
C TYR A 230 -17.65 20.17 -4.85
N ARG A 231 -17.74 20.03 -3.55
CA ARG A 231 -19.01 20.04 -2.83
C ARG A 231 -19.43 21.48 -2.60
N LEU A 232 -20.66 21.81 -2.98
CA LEU A 232 -21.21 23.15 -2.84
C LEU A 232 -22.45 23.14 -1.96
N GLU A 233 -22.55 24.16 -1.11
CA GLU A 233 -23.78 24.56 -0.43
C GLU A 233 -24.19 25.92 -0.97
N VAL A 234 -25.37 25.99 -1.62
CA VAL A 234 -25.80 27.12 -2.38
C VAL A 234 -27.26 27.47 -2.10
N SER A 235 -27.67 28.71 -2.39
CA SER A 235 -29.04 29.19 -2.19
C SER A 235 -30.09 28.45 -3.04
N ASN A 236 -29.72 28.00 -4.25
CA ASN A 236 -30.64 27.31 -5.16
C ASN A 236 -29.92 26.20 -5.95
N PRO A 237 -29.82 24.97 -5.40
CA PRO A 237 -29.13 23.85 -6.07
C PRO A 237 -29.72 23.48 -7.43
N LYS A 238 -31.06 23.63 -7.62
CA LYS A 238 -31.72 23.30 -8.89
C LYS A 238 -31.31 24.27 -10.00
N ASN A 239 -31.14 25.54 -9.67
CA ASN A 239 -30.67 26.53 -10.64
C ASN A 239 -29.22 26.23 -11.09
N VAL A 240 -28.38 25.80 -10.16
CA VAL A 240 -26.99 25.43 -10.48
C VAL A 240 -26.90 24.30 -11.51
N LEU A 241 -27.78 23.28 -11.41
CA LEU A 241 -27.82 22.18 -12.39
C LEU A 241 -28.19 22.66 -13.81
N LEU A 242 -28.92 23.74 -13.92
CA LEU A 242 -29.26 24.36 -15.20
C LEU A 242 -28.15 25.25 -15.76
N LEU A 243 -27.40 25.90 -14.88
CA LEU A 243 -26.33 26.83 -15.23
C LEU A 243 -25.00 26.09 -15.54
N LEU A 244 -24.70 25.01 -14.80
CA LEU A 244 -23.45 24.28 -14.89
C LEU A 244 -23.70 22.84 -15.32
N LYS A 245 -23.36 22.49 -16.56
CA LYS A 245 -23.48 21.13 -17.10
C LYS A 245 -22.61 20.10 -16.39
N ASN A 246 -21.54 20.56 -15.75
CA ASN A 246 -20.59 19.76 -14.97
C ASN A 246 -20.97 19.62 -13.49
N SER A 247 -22.24 19.92 -13.13
CA SER A 247 -22.76 19.76 -11.77
C SER A 247 -23.78 18.63 -11.68
N PHE A 248 -23.86 18.00 -10.49
CA PHE A 248 -24.80 16.91 -10.21
C PHE A 248 -25.17 16.87 -8.71
N ILE A 249 -26.30 16.24 -8.39
CA ILE A 249 -26.71 16.03 -6.99
C ILE A 249 -26.56 14.55 -6.64
N LYS A 250 -25.86 14.26 -5.54
CA LYS A 250 -25.74 12.95 -4.94
C LYS A 250 -26.10 13.05 -3.45
N GLU A 251 -27.02 12.20 -2.96
CA GLU A 251 -27.45 12.20 -1.54
C GLU A 251 -27.86 13.59 -1.02
N HIS A 252 -28.61 14.35 -1.82
CA HIS A 252 -29.07 15.73 -1.55
C HIS A 252 -27.97 16.82 -1.48
N ILE A 253 -26.72 16.47 -1.82
CA ILE A 253 -25.59 17.38 -1.86
C ILE A 253 -25.27 17.73 -3.31
N LEU A 254 -25.04 19.01 -3.60
CA LEU A 254 -24.61 19.47 -4.91
C LEU A 254 -23.10 19.32 -5.05
N TYR A 255 -22.70 18.77 -6.16
CA TYR A 255 -21.30 18.62 -6.56
C TYR A 255 -21.08 19.29 -7.91
N MET A 256 -19.88 19.82 -8.10
CA MET A 256 -19.39 20.37 -9.36
C MET A 256 -18.06 19.73 -9.70
N GLN A 257 -17.92 19.18 -10.89
CA GLN A 257 -16.70 18.56 -11.39
C GLN A 257 -15.97 19.54 -12.31
N CYS A 258 -14.67 19.74 -12.10
CA CYS A 258 -13.86 20.61 -12.93
C CYS A 258 -12.55 19.93 -13.30
N ASP A 259 -12.15 20.06 -14.57
CA ASP A 259 -10.93 19.45 -15.12
C ASP A 259 -9.70 20.36 -14.94
N SER A 260 -9.95 21.65 -14.59
CA SER A 260 -8.88 22.62 -14.36
C SER A 260 -9.31 23.73 -13.38
N LYS A 261 -8.32 24.43 -12.84
CA LYS A 261 -8.56 25.63 -11.99
C LYS A 261 -9.23 26.75 -12.76
N GLU A 262 -8.99 26.86 -14.06
CA GLU A 262 -9.60 27.83 -14.96
C GLU A 262 -11.09 27.52 -15.13
N GLU A 263 -11.46 26.25 -15.31
CA GLU A 263 -12.85 25.83 -15.41
C GLU A 263 -13.59 26.06 -14.09
N PHE A 264 -12.94 25.72 -12.97
CA PHE A 264 -13.46 26.00 -11.63
C PHE A 264 -13.75 27.50 -11.45
N SER A 265 -12.80 28.38 -11.79
CA SER A 265 -12.98 29.83 -11.69
C SER A 265 -14.11 30.35 -12.55
N LYS A 266 -14.23 29.85 -13.80
CA LYS A 266 -15.33 30.19 -14.71
C LYS A 266 -16.68 29.75 -14.15
N SER A 267 -16.77 28.56 -13.60
CA SER A 267 -17.98 28.01 -13.01
C SER A 267 -18.46 28.87 -11.83
N LEU A 268 -17.54 29.30 -10.95
CA LEU A 268 -17.87 30.20 -9.86
C LEU A 268 -18.36 31.56 -10.37
N GLN A 269 -17.73 32.12 -11.41
CA GLN A 269 -18.20 33.40 -12.02
C GLN A 269 -19.62 33.27 -12.57
N ILE A 270 -19.95 32.13 -13.23
CA ILE A 270 -21.32 31.90 -13.71
C ILE A 270 -22.32 31.90 -12.56
N LEU A 271 -21.99 31.24 -11.43
CA LEU A 271 -22.89 31.24 -10.26
C LEU A 271 -23.14 32.67 -9.70
N ILE A 272 -22.06 33.42 -9.52
CA ILE A 272 -22.14 34.82 -9.01
C ILE A 272 -22.93 35.70 -9.94
N GLN A 273 -22.70 35.60 -11.25
CA GLN A 273 -23.43 36.41 -12.26
C GLN A 273 -24.92 36.09 -12.36
N ASN A 274 -25.35 34.93 -11.87
CA ASN A 274 -26.76 34.51 -11.83
C ASN A 274 -27.36 34.56 -10.41
N ASP A 275 -26.79 35.39 -9.54
CA ASP A 275 -27.26 35.64 -8.17
C ASP A 275 -27.38 34.38 -7.29
N VAL A 276 -26.56 33.35 -7.57
CA VAL A 276 -26.46 32.15 -6.74
C VAL A 276 -25.49 32.42 -5.59
N LEU A 277 -25.98 32.44 -4.36
CA LEU A 277 -25.15 32.59 -3.18
C LEU A 277 -24.47 31.24 -2.89
N VAL A 278 -23.15 31.25 -2.75
CA VAL A 278 -22.34 30.09 -2.34
C VAL A 278 -22.03 30.22 -0.85
N TYR A 279 -22.62 29.36 -0.01
CA TYR A 279 -22.46 29.40 1.45
C TYR A 279 -21.23 28.59 1.91
N SER A 280 -20.96 27.50 1.23
CA SER A 280 -19.80 26.65 1.51
C SER A 280 -19.30 26.01 0.22
N LEU A 281 -17.98 25.85 0.13
CA LEU A 281 -17.31 25.18 -0.96
C LEU A 281 -16.13 24.39 -0.39
N ALA A 282 -16.09 23.10 -0.70
CA ALA A 282 -15.02 22.22 -0.30
C ALA A 282 -14.59 21.36 -1.48
N GLU A 283 -13.31 21.29 -1.75
CA GLU A 283 -12.76 20.33 -2.70
C GLU A 283 -12.87 18.92 -2.12
N VAL A 284 -13.46 18.02 -2.88
CA VAL A 284 -13.61 16.61 -2.52
C VAL A 284 -12.73 15.81 -3.46
N HIS A 285 -11.61 15.35 -2.95
CA HIS A 285 -10.80 14.41 -3.70
C HIS A 285 -11.52 13.06 -3.74
N GLN A 286 -11.50 12.40 -4.90
CA GLN A 286 -11.92 11.00 -4.97
C GLN A 286 -10.83 10.18 -4.26
N ASP A 287 -11.01 10.00 -2.95
CA ASP A 287 -10.09 9.21 -2.15
C ASP A 287 -10.25 7.71 -2.44
N LEU A 288 -9.23 6.97 -2.05
CA LEU A 288 -9.19 5.53 -2.22
C LEU A 288 -10.38 4.83 -1.53
N GLU A 289 -10.92 5.40 -0.45
CA GLU A 289 -12.06 4.83 0.29
C GLU A 289 -13.36 4.96 -0.51
N THR A 290 -13.60 6.08 -1.15
CA THR A 290 -14.76 6.30 -2.03
C THR A 290 -14.68 5.36 -3.24
N TYR A 291 -13.51 5.28 -3.88
CA TYR A 291 -13.28 4.36 -5.00
C TYR A 291 -13.49 2.89 -4.60
N TYR A 292 -12.98 2.49 -3.43
CA TYR A 292 -13.20 1.15 -2.88
C TYR A 292 -14.69 0.84 -2.69
N LYS A 293 -15.45 1.77 -2.07
CA LYS A 293 -16.90 1.59 -1.85
C LYS A 293 -17.65 1.40 -3.17
N GLU A 294 -17.31 2.16 -4.19
CA GLU A 294 -17.92 2.02 -5.52
C GLU A 294 -17.59 0.66 -6.16
N LEU A 295 -16.33 0.22 -6.10
CA LEU A 295 -15.86 -1.02 -6.71
C LEU A 295 -16.40 -2.28 -6.01
N TYR A 296 -16.66 -2.24 -4.71
CA TYR A 296 -17.09 -3.41 -3.93
C TYR A 296 -18.58 -3.44 -3.57
N LYS A 297 -19.32 -2.34 -3.79
CA LYS A 297 -20.80 -2.29 -3.61
C LYS A 297 -21.58 -2.89 -4.77
N GLY A 298 -20.92 -3.23 -5.89
CA GLY A 298 -21.50 -3.85 -7.07
C GLY A 298 -21.64 -5.36 -6.98
#